data_455ad64d1c72238a85241cd1fba4b336
#
_entry.id   455ad64d1c72238a85241cd1fba4b336
#
_cell.length_a   1.000
_cell.length_b   1.000
_cell.length_c   1.000
_cell.angle_alpha   90.00
_cell.angle_beta   90.00
_cell.angle_gamma   90.00
#
_symmetry.space_group_name_H-M   'P 1'
#
loop_
_entity.id
_entity.type
_entity.pdbx_description
1 polymer ?
#
loop_
_entity_poly.entity_id
_entity_poly.type
_entity_poly.pdbx_seq_one_letter_code
_entity_poly.pdbx_strand_id
1 'polypeptide(L)'
;IGWHDVDTDQLLLENKKLATQIKNFGNEYPIAKQWDSYRDVETDCKNMAVLLPIVAELHAPALQLRHWSAIAKICGVAKIDIGSNSFCLQDISSLDIQEYEEAVLDVVETAMKELKIDKKLKMIGEVWDGLNLGFKQHKESDIQLIYVSEEVIEELEAHQMELQSMIGMGKYVAFFRGQVTGWQK
;
A
#
# COMPACT_ATOMS: atom_id res chain seq x y z
N ILE A 1 -8.64 -18.05 -10.00
CA ILE A 1 -9.21 -16.68 -9.93
C ILE A 1 -8.09 -15.75 -10.33
N GLY A 2 -8.38 -14.85 -11.31
CA GLY A 2 -7.45 -13.80 -11.73
C GLY A 2 -7.19 -12.82 -10.60
N TRP A 3 -6.00 -12.25 -10.55
CA TRP A 3 -5.60 -11.34 -9.45
C TRP A 3 -6.58 -10.18 -9.25
N HIS A 4 -7.07 -9.58 -10.34
CA HIS A 4 -7.97 -8.43 -10.29
C HIS A 4 -9.42 -8.78 -9.87
N ASP A 5 -9.78 -10.05 -9.94
CA ASP A 5 -11.13 -10.55 -9.62
C ASP A 5 -11.20 -11.19 -8.23
N VAL A 6 -10.13 -11.10 -7.44
CA VAL A 6 -10.05 -11.69 -6.10
C VAL A 6 -10.87 -10.86 -5.12
N ASP A 7 -11.97 -11.41 -4.62
CA ASP A 7 -12.70 -10.91 -3.46
C ASP A 7 -12.22 -11.65 -2.21
N THR A 8 -11.33 -11.02 -1.46
CA THR A 8 -10.68 -11.63 -0.29
C THR A 8 -11.67 -11.90 0.84
N ASP A 9 -12.68 -11.05 1.03
CA ASP A 9 -13.68 -11.21 2.08
C ASP A 9 -14.60 -12.41 1.78
N GLN A 10 -15.03 -12.53 0.53
CA GLN A 10 -15.81 -13.68 0.09
C GLN A 10 -15.01 -14.98 0.23
N LEU A 11 -13.76 -14.99 -0.23
CA LEU A 11 -12.88 -16.17 -0.14
C LEU A 11 -12.62 -16.58 1.31
N LEU A 12 -12.41 -15.63 2.22
CA LEU A 12 -12.26 -15.91 3.66
C LEU A 12 -13.52 -16.55 4.24
N LEU A 13 -14.69 -16.05 3.86
CA LEU A 13 -15.96 -16.62 4.31
C LEU A 13 -16.17 -18.05 3.78
N GLU A 14 -15.87 -18.28 2.50
CA GLU A 14 -15.99 -19.60 1.87
C GLU A 14 -14.98 -20.58 2.49
N ASN A 15 -13.76 -20.18 2.71
CA ASN A 15 -12.74 -21.01 3.37
C ASN A 15 -13.16 -21.40 4.81
N LYS A 16 -13.72 -20.47 5.58
CA LYS A 16 -14.27 -20.77 6.92
C LYS A 16 -15.42 -21.78 6.87
N LYS A 17 -16.32 -21.65 5.89
CA LYS A 17 -17.42 -22.61 5.69
C LYS A 17 -16.85 -23.99 5.36
N LEU A 18 -15.92 -24.07 4.42
CA LEU A 18 -15.28 -25.33 4.01
C LEU A 18 -14.54 -25.98 5.20
N ALA A 19 -13.72 -25.23 5.93
CA ALA A 19 -13.03 -25.72 7.11
C ALA A 19 -14.00 -26.30 8.17
N THR A 20 -15.17 -25.64 8.36
CA THR A 20 -16.21 -26.11 9.26
C THR A 20 -16.83 -27.41 8.77
N GLN A 21 -17.11 -27.52 7.47
CA GLN A 21 -17.67 -28.73 6.84
C GLN A 21 -16.71 -29.91 6.97
N ILE A 22 -15.41 -29.69 6.70
CA ILE A 22 -14.35 -30.72 6.85
C ILE A 22 -14.27 -31.19 8.29
N LYS A 23 -14.27 -30.28 9.26
CA LYS A 23 -14.25 -30.60 10.69
C LYS A 23 -15.47 -31.43 11.10
N ASN A 24 -16.67 -31.06 10.65
CA ASN A 24 -17.91 -31.80 10.93
C ASN A 24 -17.89 -33.19 10.30
N PHE A 25 -17.44 -33.29 9.04
CA PHE A 25 -17.29 -34.58 8.35
C PHE A 25 -16.30 -35.50 9.09
N GLY A 26 -15.15 -34.99 9.54
CA GLY A 26 -14.20 -35.77 10.32
C GLY A 26 -14.71 -36.18 11.71
N ASN A 27 -15.68 -35.47 12.28
CA ASN A 27 -16.32 -35.85 13.54
C ASN A 27 -17.40 -36.92 13.32
N GLU A 28 -18.14 -36.83 12.23
CA GLU A 28 -19.15 -37.81 11.84
C GLU A 28 -18.52 -39.14 11.36
N TYR A 29 -17.41 -39.02 10.63
CA TYR A 29 -16.67 -40.16 10.08
C TYR A 29 -15.19 -40.15 10.55
N PRO A 30 -14.89 -40.60 11.78
CA PRO A 30 -13.52 -40.53 12.35
C PRO A 30 -12.45 -41.24 11.50
N ILE A 31 -12.80 -42.26 10.75
CA ILE A 31 -11.90 -42.99 9.83
C ILE A 31 -11.40 -42.03 8.71
N ALA A 32 -12.22 -41.08 8.29
CA ALA A 32 -11.84 -40.14 7.23
C ALA A 32 -10.59 -39.28 7.60
N LYS A 33 -10.38 -39.02 8.89
CA LYS A 33 -9.18 -38.30 9.36
C LYS A 33 -7.85 -39.01 9.07
N GLN A 34 -7.92 -40.31 8.74
CA GLN A 34 -6.75 -41.11 8.35
C GLN A 34 -6.46 -41.03 6.85
N TRP A 35 -7.40 -40.53 6.06
CA TRP A 35 -7.23 -40.39 4.61
C TRP A 35 -6.31 -39.21 4.28
N ASP A 36 -5.40 -39.44 3.34
CA ASP A 36 -4.49 -38.38 2.90
C ASP A 36 -5.25 -37.21 2.31
N SER A 37 -6.26 -37.48 1.47
CA SER A 37 -7.11 -36.42 0.90
C SER A 37 -7.81 -35.54 1.95
N TYR A 38 -8.20 -36.12 3.11
CA TYR A 38 -8.79 -35.32 4.20
C TYR A 38 -7.75 -34.37 4.80
N ARG A 39 -6.53 -34.88 5.05
CA ARG A 39 -5.44 -34.10 5.62
C ARG A 39 -4.98 -33.00 4.68
N ASP A 40 -4.90 -33.30 3.37
CA ASP A 40 -4.52 -32.33 2.35
C ASP A 40 -5.50 -31.17 2.32
N VAL A 41 -6.81 -31.44 2.23
CA VAL A 41 -7.84 -30.38 2.20
C VAL A 41 -7.88 -29.61 3.54
N GLU A 42 -7.70 -30.26 4.69
CA GLU A 42 -7.60 -29.58 5.98
C GLU A 42 -6.39 -28.64 6.02
N THR A 43 -5.26 -29.09 5.48
CA THR A 43 -4.02 -28.30 5.40
C THR A 43 -4.18 -27.13 4.45
N ASP A 44 -4.77 -27.35 3.28
CA ASP A 44 -5.05 -26.28 2.31
C ASP A 44 -5.97 -25.20 2.89
N CYS A 45 -7.01 -25.60 3.64
CA CYS A 45 -7.87 -24.64 4.33
C CYS A 45 -7.10 -23.81 5.37
N LYS A 46 -6.16 -24.42 6.10
CA LYS A 46 -5.31 -23.72 7.07
C LYS A 46 -4.35 -22.75 6.37
N ASN A 47 -3.73 -23.20 5.29
CA ASN A 47 -2.81 -22.37 4.49
C ASN A 47 -3.55 -21.16 3.89
N MET A 48 -4.75 -21.38 3.33
CA MET A 48 -5.59 -20.31 2.83
C MET A 48 -6.03 -19.33 3.91
N ALA A 49 -6.32 -19.80 5.12
CA ALA A 49 -6.69 -18.93 6.24
C ALA A 49 -5.56 -17.97 6.64
N VAL A 50 -4.30 -18.34 6.44
CA VAL A 50 -3.13 -17.50 6.68
C VAL A 50 -2.83 -16.62 5.46
N LEU A 51 -2.96 -17.17 4.25
CA LEU A 51 -2.62 -16.48 3.01
C LEU A 51 -3.59 -15.32 2.68
N LEU A 52 -4.89 -15.56 2.82
CA LEU A 52 -5.91 -14.59 2.37
C LEU A 52 -5.83 -13.21 3.06
N PRO A 53 -5.54 -13.09 4.37
CA PRO A 53 -5.28 -11.79 4.98
C PRO A 53 -4.11 -11.04 4.35
N ILE A 54 -3.01 -11.73 4.04
CA ILE A 54 -1.85 -11.13 3.38
C ILE A 54 -2.23 -10.68 1.97
N VAL A 55 -2.99 -11.49 1.24
CA VAL A 55 -3.51 -11.14 -0.09
C VAL A 55 -4.40 -9.89 -0.03
N ALA A 56 -5.22 -9.75 1.01
CA ALA A 56 -6.04 -8.55 1.20
C ALA A 56 -5.17 -7.28 1.32
N GLU A 57 -4.09 -7.35 2.09
CA GLU A 57 -3.13 -6.24 2.22
C GLU A 57 -2.38 -5.97 0.90
N LEU A 58 -2.08 -7.01 0.12
CA LEU A 58 -1.44 -6.88 -1.19
C LEU A 58 -2.36 -6.27 -2.27
N HIS A 59 -3.66 -6.21 -2.06
CA HIS A 59 -4.61 -5.48 -2.90
C HIS A 59 -4.66 -3.97 -2.61
N ALA A 60 -3.86 -3.47 -1.64
CA ALA A 60 -3.82 -2.06 -1.31
C ALA A 60 -3.42 -1.22 -2.55
N PRO A 61 -4.18 -0.15 -2.88
CA PRO A 61 -3.92 0.68 -4.06
C PRO A 61 -2.61 1.47 -3.96
N ALA A 62 -1.95 1.43 -2.80
CA ALA A 62 -0.65 2.04 -2.56
C ALA A 62 0.51 1.30 -3.23
N LEU A 63 0.34 0.00 -3.54
CA LEU A 63 1.40 -0.84 -4.07
C LEU A 63 1.70 -0.48 -5.53
N GLN A 64 2.94 -0.07 -5.78
CA GLN A 64 3.48 0.22 -7.11
C GLN A 64 4.49 -0.85 -7.53
N LEU A 65 4.88 -0.86 -8.81
CA LEU A 65 5.82 -1.85 -9.37
C LEU A 65 7.12 -1.99 -8.56
N ARG A 66 7.63 -0.88 -7.97
CA ARG A 66 8.82 -0.92 -7.11
C ARG A 66 8.63 -1.76 -5.85
N HIS A 67 7.43 -1.69 -5.25
CA HIS A 67 7.08 -2.48 -4.06
C HIS A 67 6.96 -3.96 -4.40
N TRP A 68 6.33 -4.28 -5.52
CA TRP A 68 6.27 -5.65 -6.04
C TRP A 68 7.66 -6.21 -6.37
N SER A 69 8.58 -5.36 -6.86
CA SER A 69 9.98 -5.75 -7.05
C SER A 69 10.70 -6.03 -5.72
N ALA A 70 10.35 -5.32 -4.65
CA ALA A 70 10.88 -5.60 -3.31
C ALA A 70 10.32 -6.91 -2.76
N ILE A 71 9.01 -7.16 -2.90
CA ILE A 71 8.36 -8.42 -2.52
C ILE A 71 8.97 -9.60 -3.29
N ALA A 72 9.18 -9.47 -4.60
CA ALA A 72 9.83 -10.48 -5.41
C ALA A 72 11.21 -10.88 -4.87
N LYS A 73 12.01 -9.88 -4.45
CA LYS A 73 13.33 -10.12 -3.84
C LYS A 73 13.22 -10.84 -2.50
N ILE A 74 12.24 -10.49 -1.66
CA ILE A 74 11.99 -11.12 -0.37
C ILE A 74 11.64 -12.60 -0.58
N CYS A 75 10.74 -12.89 -1.54
CA CYS A 75 10.35 -14.26 -1.88
C CYS A 75 11.39 -15.02 -2.73
N GLY A 76 12.54 -14.41 -3.06
CA GLY A 76 13.60 -15.06 -3.84
C GLY A 76 13.27 -15.30 -5.31
N VAL A 77 12.26 -14.62 -5.88
CA VAL A 77 11.86 -14.75 -7.29
C VAL A 77 12.37 -13.57 -8.12
N ALA A 78 12.61 -13.82 -9.42
CA ALA A 78 13.19 -12.80 -10.30
C ALA A 78 12.25 -11.60 -10.53
N LYS A 79 10.94 -11.86 -10.67
CA LYS A 79 9.90 -10.84 -10.93
C LYS A 79 8.51 -11.40 -10.62
N ILE A 80 7.64 -10.54 -10.10
CA ILE A 80 6.20 -10.78 -10.00
C ILE A 80 5.52 -9.89 -11.04
N ASP A 81 4.81 -10.49 -12.01
CA ASP A 81 4.18 -9.75 -13.10
C ASP A 81 2.69 -9.58 -12.89
N ILE A 82 2.33 -8.68 -11.98
CA ILE A 82 0.94 -8.37 -11.63
C ILE A 82 0.13 -7.74 -12.78
N GLY A 83 0.81 -7.19 -13.80
CA GLY A 83 0.17 -6.62 -14.99
C GLY A 83 -0.24 -7.67 -16.03
N SER A 84 0.16 -8.92 -15.85
CA SER A 84 -0.23 -10.00 -16.74
C SER A 84 -1.67 -10.44 -16.47
N ASN A 85 -2.48 -10.56 -17.53
CA ASN A 85 -3.83 -11.12 -17.43
C ASN A 85 -3.85 -12.60 -16.98
N SER A 86 -2.70 -13.27 -17.00
CA SER A 86 -2.55 -14.64 -16.53
C SER A 86 -2.20 -14.74 -15.05
N PHE A 87 -1.84 -13.61 -14.40
CA PHE A 87 -1.46 -13.60 -12.99
C PHE A 87 -2.68 -13.88 -12.10
N CYS A 88 -2.57 -14.86 -11.24
CA CYS A 88 -3.67 -15.35 -10.44
C CYS A 88 -3.27 -15.62 -8.97
N LEU A 89 -4.25 -15.89 -8.12
CA LEU A 89 -4.04 -16.20 -6.71
C LEU A 89 -3.11 -17.41 -6.49
N GLN A 90 -3.10 -18.36 -7.42
CA GLN A 90 -2.22 -19.52 -7.39
C GLN A 90 -0.72 -19.10 -7.46
N ASP A 91 -0.41 -18.09 -8.27
CA ASP A 91 0.97 -17.61 -8.40
C ASP A 91 1.46 -17.02 -7.08
N ILE A 92 0.61 -16.29 -6.36
CA ILE A 92 0.89 -15.78 -5.01
C ILE A 92 1.06 -16.93 -4.01
N SER A 93 0.17 -17.94 -4.06
CA SER A 93 0.28 -19.10 -3.17
C SER A 93 1.58 -19.88 -3.37
N SER A 94 2.08 -19.93 -4.60
CA SER A 94 3.33 -20.62 -4.93
C SER A 94 4.61 -19.88 -4.50
N LEU A 95 4.49 -18.64 -4.02
CA LEU A 95 5.61 -17.85 -3.52
C LEU A 95 5.92 -18.08 -2.04
N ASP A 96 5.17 -18.94 -1.36
CA ASP A 96 5.28 -19.20 0.09
C ASP A 96 5.34 -17.90 0.93
N ILE A 97 4.57 -16.89 0.50
CA ILE A 97 4.56 -15.53 1.08
C ILE A 97 4.34 -15.55 2.60
N GLN A 98 3.63 -16.52 3.11
CA GLN A 98 3.39 -16.71 4.54
C GLN A 98 4.68 -16.91 5.36
N GLU A 99 5.74 -17.43 4.74
CA GLU A 99 7.05 -17.56 5.40
C GLU A 99 7.74 -16.20 5.57
N TYR A 100 7.34 -15.22 4.76
CA TYR A 100 7.90 -13.87 4.72
C TYR A 100 6.88 -12.81 5.14
N GLU A 101 5.81 -13.18 5.85
CA GLU A 101 4.66 -12.34 6.18
C GLU A 101 5.10 -10.97 6.73
N GLU A 102 5.95 -10.95 7.77
CA GLU A 102 6.40 -9.72 8.42
C GLU A 102 7.14 -8.79 7.44
N ALA A 103 8.02 -9.34 6.61
CA ALA A 103 8.79 -8.56 5.64
C ALA A 103 7.89 -8.02 4.51
N VAL A 104 6.91 -8.80 4.07
CA VAL A 104 5.95 -8.40 3.04
C VAL A 104 5.03 -7.30 3.58
N LEU A 105 4.51 -7.44 4.80
CA LEU A 105 3.67 -6.41 5.44
C LEU A 105 4.44 -5.11 5.70
N ASP A 106 5.74 -5.15 6.00
CA ASP A 106 6.59 -3.94 6.10
C ASP A 106 6.68 -3.20 4.77
N VAL A 107 6.71 -3.92 3.63
CA VAL A 107 6.67 -3.30 2.30
C VAL A 107 5.30 -2.65 2.05
N VAL A 108 4.20 -3.31 2.42
CA VAL A 108 2.85 -2.76 2.29
C VAL A 108 2.69 -1.50 3.14
N GLU A 109 3.14 -1.53 4.40
CA GLU A 109 3.13 -0.35 5.28
C GLU A 109 3.94 0.81 4.69
N THR A 110 5.11 0.49 4.12
CA THR A 110 5.95 1.48 3.43
C THR A 110 5.20 2.10 2.26
N ALA A 111 4.56 1.29 1.41
CA ALA A 111 3.76 1.76 0.28
C ALA A 111 2.59 2.67 0.71
N MET A 112 1.90 2.32 1.80
CA MET A 112 0.81 3.14 2.34
C MET A 112 1.31 4.50 2.86
N LYS A 113 2.45 4.54 3.53
CA LYS A 113 3.06 5.79 4.00
C LYS A 113 3.57 6.64 2.84
N GLU A 114 4.19 6.02 1.85
CA GLU A 114 4.60 6.68 0.61
C GLU A 114 3.42 7.30 -0.14
N LEU A 115 2.28 6.59 -0.24
CA LEU A 115 1.08 7.13 -0.86
C LEU A 115 0.54 8.35 -0.12
N LYS A 116 0.63 8.38 1.22
CA LYS A 116 0.23 9.55 2.01
C LYS A 116 1.15 10.75 1.74
N ILE A 117 2.45 10.52 1.62
CA ILE A 117 3.44 11.56 1.26
C ILE A 117 3.15 12.10 -0.15
N ASP A 118 2.94 11.22 -1.14
CA ASP A 118 2.62 11.61 -2.52
C ASP A 118 1.38 12.49 -2.60
N LYS A 119 0.29 12.07 -1.92
CA LYS A 119 -0.95 12.86 -1.86
C LYS A 119 -0.74 14.25 -1.25
N LYS A 120 0.01 14.33 -0.15
CA LYS A 120 0.31 15.61 0.51
C LYS A 120 1.18 16.51 -0.38
N LEU A 121 2.21 15.96 -1.04
CA LEU A 121 3.03 16.72 -1.98
C LEU A 121 2.21 17.26 -3.17
N LYS A 122 1.26 16.49 -3.68
CA LYS A 122 0.34 16.94 -4.73
C LYS A 122 -0.56 18.07 -4.23
N MET A 123 -1.13 17.95 -3.03
CA MET A 123 -1.94 19.01 -2.43
C MET A 123 -1.14 20.29 -2.26
N ILE A 124 0.09 20.23 -1.76
CA ILE A 124 0.99 21.37 -1.64
C ILE A 124 1.21 22.00 -3.03
N GLY A 125 1.51 21.18 -4.05
CA GLY A 125 1.66 21.66 -5.43
C GLY A 125 0.43 22.38 -5.95
N GLU A 126 -0.75 21.79 -5.79
CA GLU A 126 -2.03 22.39 -6.24
C GLU A 126 -2.32 23.74 -5.56
N VAL A 127 -2.02 23.86 -4.25
CA VAL A 127 -2.18 25.13 -3.53
C VAL A 127 -1.24 26.20 -4.11
N TRP A 128 0.03 25.88 -4.30
CA TRP A 128 1.01 26.85 -4.80
C TRP A 128 0.83 27.18 -6.28
N ASP A 129 0.35 26.24 -7.10
CA ASP A 129 0.00 26.50 -8.51
C ASP A 129 -1.20 27.43 -8.67
N GLY A 130 -2.13 27.39 -7.70
CA GLY A 130 -3.30 28.27 -7.67
C GLY A 130 -3.06 29.63 -7.01
N LEU A 131 -1.92 29.84 -6.39
CA LEU A 131 -1.66 31.02 -5.56
C LEU A 131 -1.20 32.20 -6.42
N ASN A 132 -1.92 33.32 -6.33
CA ASN A 132 -1.58 34.54 -7.01
C ASN A 132 -1.05 35.58 -6.02
N LEU A 133 0.14 36.10 -6.29
CA LEU A 133 0.68 37.21 -5.53
C LEU A 133 -0.01 38.51 -5.93
N GLY A 134 -0.41 39.29 -4.93
CA GLY A 134 -0.97 40.60 -5.15
C GLY A 134 0.10 41.67 -5.44
N PHE A 135 -0.34 42.80 -6.04
CA PHE A 135 0.49 43.97 -6.23
C PHE A 135 -0.10 45.16 -5.49
N LYS A 136 0.73 45.92 -4.80
CA LYS A 136 0.33 47.13 -4.09
C LYS A 136 1.18 48.29 -4.53
N GLN A 137 0.58 49.46 -4.81
CA GLN A 137 1.31 50.65 -5.20
C GLN A 137 2.14 51.17 -4.02
N HIS A 138 3.40 51.53 -4.30
CA HIS A 138 4.27 52.08 -3.30
C HIS A 138 4.05 53.59 -3.12
N LYS A 139 3.32 53.96 -2.05
CA LYS A 139 2.97 55.34 -1.72
C LYS A 139 2.36 56.09 -2.93
N GLU A 140 2.84 57.23 -3.30
CA GLU A 140 2.41 58.07 -4.42
C GLU A 140 3.24 57.84 -5.71
N SER A 141 4.00 56.74 -5.78
CA SER A 141 4.80 56.41 -6.96
C SER A 141 4.11 55.42 -7.87
N ASP A 142 4.53 55.39 -9.16
CA ASP A 142 4.02 54.40 -10.15
C ASP A 142 4.65 53.01 -9.97
N ILE A 143 5.42 52.79 -8.86
CA ILE A 143 6.08 51.52 -8.59
C ILE A 143 5.11 50.56 -7.91
N GLN A 144 4.91 49.42 -8.51
CA GLN A 144 4.14 48.33 -7.91
C GLN A 144 5.07 47.43 -7.10
N LEU A 145 4.73 47.15 -5.85
CA LEU A 145 5.40 46.21 -4.98
C LEU A 145 4.61 44.92 -4.90
N ILE A 146 5.27 43.79 -4.90
CA ILE A 146 4.66 42.49 -4.63
C ILE A 146 4.12 42.51 -3.20
N TYR A 147 2.85 42.19 -3.05
CA TYR A 147 2.18 42.07 -1.77
C TYR A 147 1.90 40.61 -1.48
N VAL A 148 2.40 40.11 -0.36
CA VAL A 148 2.10 38.79 0.18
C VAL A 148 1.08 39.00 1.29
N SER A 149 -0.08 38.36 1.21
CA SER A 149 -1.11 38.43 2.26
C SER A 149 -0.68 37.58 3.46
N GLU A 150 -1.26 37.87 4.61
CA GLU A 150 -1.03 37.13 5.84
C GLU A 150 -1.41 35.65 5.69
N GLU A 151 -2.50 35.38 4.96
CA GLU A 151 -2.98 34.02 4.60
C GLU A 151 -1.91 33.21 3.84
N VAL A 152 -1.19 33.83 2.91
CA VAL A 152 -0.10 33.18 2.15
C VAL A 152 1.09 32.86 3.06
N ILE A 153 1.38 33.71 4.04
CA ILE A 153 2.44 33.47 5.00
C ILE A 153 2.08 32.30 5.93
N GLU A 154 0.85 32.27 6.43
CA GLU A 154 0.35 31.16 7.25
C GLU A 154 0.40 29.83 6.50
N GLU A 155 0.00 29.81 5.23
CA GLU A 155 0.05 28.63 4.38
C GLU A 155 1.50 28.16 4.13
N LEU A 156 2.42 29.12 3.93
CA LEU A 156 3.85 28.83 3.79
C LEU A 156 4.41 28.14 5.05
N GLU A 157 4.10 28.69 6.23
CA GLU A 157 4.56 28.15 7.50
C GLU A 157 3.96 26.75 7.76
N ALA A 158 2.68 26.55 7.46
CA ALA A 158 2.01 25.27 7.60
C ALA A 158 2.66 24.20 6.70
N HIS A 159 2.88 24.51 5.42
CA HIS A 159 3.53 23.61 4.46
C HIS A 159 4.98 23.34 4.82
N GLN A 160 5.71 24.32 5.33
CA GLN A 160 7.08 24.12 5.82
C GLN A 160 7.13 23.11 6.97
N MET A 161 6.23 23.21 7.94
CA MET A 161 6.13 22.24 9.03
C MET A 161 5.75 20.85 8.53
N GLU A 162 4.81 20.74 7.56
CA GLU A 162 4.45 19.46 6.95
C GLU A 162 5.63 18.80 6.23
N LEU A 163 6.36 19.56 5.41
CA LEU A 163 7.54 19.07 4.69
C LEU A 163 8.63 18.61 5.68
N GLN A 164 8.83 19.34 6.77
CA GLN A 164 9.79 18.96 7.81
C GLN A 164 9.35 17.68 8.53
N SER A 165 8.06 17.53 8.81
CA SER A 165 7.50 16.31 9.37
C SER A 165 7.71 15.10 8.42
N MET A 166 7.53 15.29 7.10
CA MET A 166 7.79 14.23 6.11
C MET A 166 9.26 13.79 6.12
N ILE A 167 10.22 14.71 6.23
CA ILE A 167 11.64 14.36 6.33
C ILE A 167 11.91 13.49 7.57
N GLY A 168 11.22 13.76 8.68
CA GLY A 168 11.30 12.98 9.91
C GLY A 168 10.78 11.54 9.78
N MET A 169 10.06 11.21 8.71
CA MET A 169 9.52 9.85 8.48
C MET A 169 10.59 8.81 8.06
N GLY A 170 11.85 9.19 7.94
CA GLY A 170 13.00 8.28 7.76
C GLY A 170 12.94 7.49 6.44
N LYS A 171 12.80 6.15 6.53
CA LYS A 171 12.79 5.26 5.35
C LYS A 171 11.62 5.53 4.41
N TYR A 172 10.49 5.99 4.91
CA TYR A 172 9.25 6.18 4.14
C TYR A 172 9.28 7.40 3.21
N VAL A 173 10.15 8.38 3.48
CA VAL A 173 10.35 9.54 2.60
C VAL A 173 11.46 9.32 1.58
N ALA A 174 12.18 8.21 1.65
CA ALA A 174 13.40 7.98 0.86
C ALA A 174 13.17 8.20 -0.64
N PHE A 175 12.07 7.70 -1.19
CA PHE A 175 11.70 7.85 -2.60
C PHE A 175 11.36 9.31 -2.95
N PHE A 176 10.68 10.03 -2.07
CA PHE A 176 10.21 11.40 -2.28
C PHE A 176 11.18 12.47 -1.76
N ARG A 177 12.32 12.09 -1.16
CA ARG A 177 13.26 13.01 -0.52
C ARG A 177 13.68 14.17 -1.43
N GLY A 178 13.92 13.91 -2.71
CA GLY A 178 14.28 14.92 -3.69
C GLY A 178 13.17 15.97 -3.91
N GLN A 179 11.93 15.54 -3.96
CA GLN A 179 10.76 16.42 -4.11
C GLN A 179 10.52 17.23 -2.84
N VAL A 180 10.54 16.57 -1.67
CA VAL A 180 10.36 17.24 -0.36
C VAL A 180 11.42 18.32 -0.14
N THR A 181 12.69 18.03 -0.41
CA THR A 181 13.77 19.02 -0.29
C THR A 181 13.72 20.10 -1.39
N GLY A 182 13.14 19.79 -2.53
CA GLY A 182 12.87 20.77 -3.59
C GLY A 182 11.84 21.83 -3.16
N TRP A 183 10.77 21.41 -2.50
CA TRP A 183 9.74 22.29 -1.95
C TRP A 183 10.21 23.13 -0.73
N GLN A 184 11.28 22.74 -0.05
CA GLN A 184 11.82 23.48 1.09
C GLN A 184 12.77 24.63 0.69
N LYS A 185 13.15 24.73 -0.59
CA LYS A 185 14.03 25.78 -1.13
C LYS A 185 13.24 26.95 -1.65
#